data_b9ef2de65e04f10b066bc5dfab4ffdac
#
_entry.id   b9ef2de65e04f10b066bc5dfab4ffdac
#
_cell.length_a   1.000
_cell.length_b   1.000
_cell.length_c   1.000
_cell.angle_alpha   90.00
_cell.angle_beta   90.00
_cell.angle_gamma   90.00
#
_symmetry.space_group_name_H-M   'P 1'
#
loop_
_entity.id
_entity.type
_entity.pdbx_description
1 polymer ?
#
loop_
_entity_poly.entity_id
_entity_poly.type
_entity_poly.pdbx_seq_one_letter_code
_entity_poly.pdbx_strand_id
1 'polypeptide(L)'
;MTDHAHPFKRLSAAEALRALYVDFEGQKGEPPVLLGVHRHGRGSRPFVHQVVIDQAFASLAEPVMSLREAVGKVVLRADHGDRRIVSWSEHDLNVVRTLAAEDPDLVARFEARYANARAVAERWRNKLHGGDKPEPGRLADYLALIGYPVPDEAAPGSVGETIRLLRSRLERGLPLTPGQRERWDHLVEHNRHDCAGMRRVCLLATRELEAAG
;
A
#
# COMPACT_ATOMS: atom_id res chain seq x y z
N MET A 1 -13.75 31.11 6.19
CA MET A 1 -13.56 29.72 6.69
C MET A 1 -12.33 29.16 6.01
N THR A 2 -11.18 29.19 6.69
CA THR A 2 -9.94 28.60 6.18
C THR A 2 -10.09 27.08 6.26
N ASP A 3 -10.16 26.45 5.09
CA ASP A 3 -10.13 25.00 4.93
C ASP A 3 -8.80 24.47 5.51
N HIS A 4 -8.82 24.08 6.77
CA HIS A 4 -7.72 23.35 7.40
C HIS A 4 -7.69 21.94 6.80
N ALA A 5 -7.40 21.87 5.49
CA ALA A 5 -7.21 20.61 4.79
C ALA A 5 -6.13 19.83 5.53
N HIS A 6 -6.51 18.71 6.13
CA HIS A 6 -5.63 17.77 6.78
C HIS A 6 -4.38 17.57 5.90
N PRO A 7 -3.16 17.72 6.40
CA PRO A 7 -1.93 17.66 5.59
C PRO A 7 -1.81 16.35 4.80
N PHE A 8 -2.49 15.29 5.22
CA PHE A 8 -2.51 13.98 4.56
C PHE A 8 -3.31 13.92 3.24
N LYS A 9 -4.10 14.98 2.91
CA LYS A 9 -4.98 14.99 1.72
C LYS A 9 -4.37 15.64 0.49
N ARG A 10 -3.18 16.21 0.60
CA ARG A 10 -2.52 16.90 -0.52
C ARG A 10 -1.28 16.13 -0.95
N LEU A 11 -1.18 15.91 -2.24
CA LEU A 11 -0.03 15.33 -2.92
C LEU A 11 0.10 16.09 -4.25
N SER A 12 1.26 16.66 -4.52
CA SER A 12 1.58 17.25 -5.82
C SER A 12 1.99 16.18 -6.83
N ALA A 13 1.96 16.48 -8.13
CA ALA A 13 2.42 15.55 -9.17
C ALA A 13 3.91 15.23 -9.00
N ALA A 14 4.72 16.20 -8.59
CA ALA A 14 6.15 15.99 -8.33
C ALA A 14 6.39 15.08 -7.11
N GLU A 15 5.60 15.21 -6.03
CA GLU A 15 5.65 14.33 -4.87
C GLU A 15 5.16 12.91 -5.25
N ALA A 16 4.03 12.80 -5.97
CA ALA A 16 3.49 11.53 -6.43
C ALA A 16 4.49 10.75 -7.28
N LEU A 17 5.24 11.43 -8.14
CA LEU A 17 6.26 10.80 -8.97
C LEU A 17 7.39 10.15 -8.16
N ARG A 18 7.78 10.77 -7.04
CA ARG A 18 8.91 10.36 -6.20
C ARG A 18 8.51 9.52 -4.98
N ALA A 19 7.22 9.46 -4.65
CA ALA A 19 6.69 8.80 -3.47
C ALA A 19 7.07 7.32 -3.37
N LEU A 20 7.06 6.82 -2.15
CA LEU A 20 7.05 5.39 -1.83
C LEU A 20 5.58 4.99 -1.64
N TYR A 21 5.09 4.08 -2.44
CA TYR A 21 3.74 3.54 -2.30
C TYR A 21 3.81 2.24 -1.52
N VAL A 22 3.11 2.19 -0.41
CA VAL A 22 3.16 1.07 0.54
C VAL A 22 1.78 0.45 0.71
N ASP A 23 1.76 -0.86 0.89
CA ASP A 23 0.55 -1.64 1.12
C ASP A 23 0.85 -2.81 2.04
N PHE A 24 0.04 -2.96 3.10
CA PHE A 24 0.16 -4.04 4.07
C PHE A 24 -0.92 -5.08 3.86
N GLU A 25 -0.53 -6.34 3.70
CA GLU A 25 -1.46 -7.45 3.65
C GLU A 25 -1.56 -8.14 5.01
N GLY A 26 -2.78 -8.25 5.50
CA GLY A 26 -3.05 -8.80 6.81
C GLY A 26 -4.49 -9.30 6.99
N GLN A 27 -4.72 -9.95 8.10
CA GLN A 27 -6.05 -10.30 8.57
C GLN A 27 -6.54 -9.23 9.55
N LYS A 28 -7.82 -8.88 9.50
CA LYS A 28 -8.40 -7.89 10.42
C LYS A 28 -8.17 -8.30 11.89
N GLY A 29 -7.57 -7.40 12.66
CA GLY A 29 -7.28 -7.62 14.08
C GLY A 29 -5.97 -8.35 14.37
N GLU A 30 -5.22 -8.74 13.34
CA GLU A 30 -3.93 -9.41 13.45
C GLU A 30 -2.81 -8.56 12.83
N PRO A 31 -1.54 -8.76 13.23
CA PRO A 31 -0.43 -8.16 12.54
C PRO A 31 -0.39 -8.56 11.06
N PRO A 32 0.00 -7.64 10.16
CA PRO A 32 0.15 -7.96 8.75
C PRO A 32 1.28 -8.96 8.51
N VAL A 33 1.19 -9.69 7.41
CA VAL A 33 2.16 -10.74 7.04
C VAL A 33 3.12 -10.29 5.93
N LEU A 34 2.69 -9.33 5.12
CA LEU A 34 3.43 -8.86 3.96
C LEU A 34 3.39 -7.33 3.88
N LEU A 35 4.49 -6.72 3.50
CA LEU A 35 4.60 -5.32 3.13
C LEU A 35 5.11 -5.20 1.70
N GLY A 36 4.33 -4.57 0.83
CA GLY A 36 4.76 -4.11 -0.48
C GLY A 36 5.26 -2.67 -0.43
N VAL A 37 6.34 -2.37 -1.14
CA VAL A 37 6.87 -1.02 -1.29
C VAL A 37 7.21 -0.77 -2.75
N HIS A 38 6.39 0.00 -3.45
CA HIS A 38 6.71 0.45 -4.80
C HIS A 38 7.63 1.67 -4.72
N ARG A 39 8.75 1.60 -5.42
CA ARG A 39 9.66 2.73 -5.59
C ARG A 39 10.02 2.94 -7.05
N HIS A 40 10.22 4.20 -7.42
CA HIS A 40 10.83 4.55 -8.69
C HIS A 40 12.34 4.76 -8.48
N GLY A 41 13.18 3.99 -9.17
CA GLY A 41 14.63 4.14 -9.14
C GLY A 41 15.13 5.00 -10.31
N ARG A 42 16.27 5.67 -10.16
CA ARG A 42 16.94 6.33 -11.30
C ARG A 42 17.38 5.27 -12.30
N GLY A 43 16.86 5.33 -13.53
CA GLY A 43 17.27 4.46 -14.63
C GLY A 43 16.79 3.01 -14.57
N SER A 44 16.09 2.58 -13.53
CA SER A 44 15.54 1.24 -13.41
C SER A 44 14.04 1.23 -13.67
N ARG A 45 13.52 0.09 -14.15
CA ARG A 45 12.08 -0.12 -14.21
C ARG A 45 11.49 -0.01 -12.80
N PRO A 46 10.32 0.64 -12.64
CA PRO A 46 9.65 0.66 -11.34
C PRO A 46 9.34 -0.78 -10.93
N PHE A 47 9.61 -1.11 -9.68
CA PHE A 47 9.30 -2.44 -9.13
C PHE A 47 8.76 -2.32 -7.71
N VAL A 48 7.98 -3.30 -7.31
CA VAL A 48 7.53 -3.46 -5.94
C VAL A 48 8.49 -4.40 -5.23
N HIS A 49 9.08 -3.89 -4.15
CA HIS A 49 9.86 -4.68 -3.23
C HIS A 49 8.94 -5.20 -2.13
N GLN A 50 8.90 -6.49 -1.94
CA GLN A 50 8.04 -7.13 -0.95
C GLN A 50 8.86 -7.73 0.17
N VAL A 51 8.33 -7.65 1.38
CA VAL A 51 8.98 -8.10 2.60
C VAL A 51 7.98 -8.88 3.43
N VAL A 52 8.31 -10.12 3.79
CA VAL A 52 7.56 -10.88 4.79
C VAL A 52 7.86 -10.29 6.17
N ILE A 53 6.83 -9.94 6.91
CA ILE A 53 6.93 -9.29 8.23
C ILE A 53 6.39 -10.14 9.38
N ASP A 54 5.83 -11.29 9.07
CA ASP A 54 5.41 -12.29 10.06
C ASP A 54 6.32 -13.53 9.99
N GLN A 55 6.96 -13.84 11.10
CA GLN A 55 7.90 -14.97 11.21
C GLN A 55 7.26 -16.33 10.85
N ALA A 56 5.94 -16.49 11.06
CA ALA A 56 5.25 -17.72 10.65
C ALA A 56 5.33 -17.98 9.14
N PHE A 57 5.47 -16.91 8.34
CA PHE A 57 5.57 -16.96 6.88
C PHE A 57 7.01 -16.94 6.34
N ALA A 58 8.02 -16.97 7.23
CA ALA A 58 9.43 -16.82 6.85
C ALA A 58 9.92 -17.88 5.83
N SER A 59 9.31 -19.05 5.80
CA SER A 59 9.66 -20.11 4.84
C SER A 59 9.15 -19.89 3.43
N LEU A 60 8.31 -18.86 3.20
CA LEU A 60 7.63 -18.65 1.93
C LEU A 60 8.35 -17.68 1.00
N ALA A 61 9.05 -16.69 1.54
CA ALA A 61 9.77 -15.70 0.74
C ALA A 61 10.84 -14.98 1.56
N GLU A 62 11.79 -14.37 0.89
CA GLU A 62 12.82 -13.48 1.45
C GLU A 62 12.73 -12.09 0.78
N PRO A 63 13.07 -11.02 1.48
CA PRO A 63 13.59 -10.96 2.86
C PRO A 63 12.49 -11.07 3.92
N VAL A 64 12.85 -11.58 5.09
CA VAL A 64 12.02 -11.56 6.31
C VAL A 64 12.54 -10.48 7.25
N MET A 65 11.66 -9.65 7.77
CA MET A 65 12.02 -8.56 8.71
C MET A 65 10.92 -8.42 9.75
N SER A 66 11.25 -7.89 10.92
CA SER A 66 10.20 -7.40 11.80
C SER A 66 9.47 -6.20 11.17
N LEU A 67 8.23 -5.96 11.58
CA LEU A 67 7.47 -4.78 11.11
C LEU A 67 8.25 -3.49 11.38
N ARG A 68 8.83 -3.36 12.57
CA ARG A 68 9.63 -2.18 12.97
C ARG A 68 10.80 -1.95 12.02
N GLU A 69 11.55 -3.00 11.68
CA GLU A 69 12.66 -2.89 10.72
C GLU A 69 12.19 -2.52 9.33
N ALA A 70 11.11 -3.13 8.87
CA ALA A 70 10.54 -2.86 7.55
C ALA A 70 10.06 -1.40 7.45
N VAL A 71 9.28 -0.92 8.43
CA VAL A 71 8.82 0.47 8.52
C VAL A 71 10.00 1.42 8.66
N GLY A 72 11.00 1.09 9.51
CA GLY A 72 12.22 1.88 9.67
C GLY A 72 12.97 2.08 8.36
N LYS A 73 13.07 1.04 7.52
CA LYS A 73 13.69 1.14 6.18
C LYS A 73 12.86 2.01 5.23
N VAL A 74 11.54 1.96 5.31
CA VAL A 74 10.64 2.84 4.51
C VAL A 74 10.85 4.30 4.93
N VAL A 75 10.80 4.61 6.22
CA VAL A 75 10.99 5.97 6.75
C VAL A 75 12.38 6.50 6.39
N LEU A 76 13.44 5.71 6.60
CA LEU A 76 14.80 6.11 6.24
C LEU A 76 14.93 6.46 4.75
N ARG A 77 14.32 5.68 3.87
CA ARG A 77 14.30 5.97 2.42
C ARG A 77 13.49 7.22 2.08
N ALA A 78 12.38 7.44 2.80
CA ALA A 78 11.56 8.62 2.63
C ALA A 78 12.34 9.89 3.02
N ASP A 79 13.03 9.86 4.16
CA ASP A 79 13.82 10.97 4.65
C ASP A 79 15.01 11.29 3.72
N HIS A 80 15.81 10.29 3.35
CA HIS A 80 16.96 10.49 2.45
C HIS A 80 16.58 11.03 1.08
N GLY A 81 15.38 10.72 0.58
CA GLY A 81 14.94 11.13 -0.75
C GLY A 81 13.95 12.28 -0.74
N ASP A 82 13.66 12.85 0.41
CA ASP A 82 12.56 13.81 0.62
C ASP A 82 11.27 13.35 -0.08
N ARG A 83 10.81 12.14 0.28
CA ARG A 83 9.70 11.45 -0.35
C ARG A 83 8.51 11.37 0.58
N ARG A 84 7.32 11.38 -0.02
CA ARG A 84 6.09 11.00 0.69
C ARG A 84 6.01 9.48 0.79
N ILE A 85 5.35 9.01 1.86
CA ILE A 85 4.91 7.62 2.03
C ILE A 85 3.41 7.60 1.77
N VAL A 86 2.99 6.86 0.77
CA VAL A 86 1.60 6.88 0.29
C VAL A 86 1.00 5.50 0.48
N SER A 87 -0.13 5.41 1.17
CA SER A 87 -0.97 4.21 1.17
C SER A 87 -2.40 4.53 0.71
N TRP A 88 -3.18 3.49 0.40
CA TRP A 88 -4.53 3.71 -0.11
C TRP A 88 -5.44 4.36 0.92
N SER A 89 -5.36 3.95 2.17
CA SER A 89 -6.23 4.45 3.24
C SER A 89 -5.47 4.65 4.55
N GLU A 90 -6.14 5.20 5.57
CA GLU A 90 -5.55 5.34 6.91
C GLU A 90 -5.37 3.97 7.63
N HIS A 91 -5.84 2.88 7.03
CA HIS A 91 -5.65 1.54 7.63
C HIS A 91 -4.17 1.24 7.83
N ASP A 92 -3.34 1.45 6.80
CA ASP A 92 -1.89 1.20 6.86
C ASP A 92 -1.19 2.11 7.86
N LEU A 93 -1.60 3.38 7.94
CA LEU A 93 -1.11 4.29 8.98
C LEU A 93 -1.46 3.78 10.38
N ASN A 94 -2.68 3.28 10.58
CA ASN A 94 -3.10 2.74 11.87
C ASN A 94 -2.37 1.43 12.21
N VAL A 95 -2.01 0.60 11.24
CA VAL A 95 -1.12 -0.54 11.42
C VAL A 95 0.21 -0.08 12.01
N VAL A 96 0.83 0.95 11.43
CA VAL A 96 2.10 1.50 11.94
C VAL A 96 1.93 2.08 13.34
N ARG A 97 0.89 2.88 13.59
CA ARG A 97 0.58 3.46 14.92
C ARG A 97 0.43 2.41 16.02
N THR A 98 -0.27 1.31 15.69
CA THR A 98 -0.57 0.27 16.67
C THR A 98 0.64 -0.62 16.95
N LEU A 99 1.31 -1.08 15.90
CA LEU A 99 2.34 -2.11 16.01
C LEU A 99 3.76 -1.54 16.19
N ALA A 100 3.96 -0.25 15.92
CA ALA A 100 5.20 0.46 16.22
C ALA A 100 5.04 1.43 17.40
N ALA A 101 4.00 1.28 18.23
CA ALA A 101 3.71 2.17 19.37
C ALA A 101 4.86 2.26 20.38
N GLU A 102 5.71 1.25 20.46
CA GLU A 102 6.92 1.23 21.30
C GLU A 102 8.04 2.16 20.78
N ASP A 103 7.90 2.67 19.54
CA ASP A 103 8.86 3.58 18.91
C ASP A 103 8.12 4.83 18.38
N PRO A 104 7.74 5.74 19.28
CA PRO A 104 6.94 6.91 18.92
C PRO A 104 7.67 7.84 17.92
N ASP A 105 8.99 7.87 17.91
CA ASP A 105 9.77 8.65 16.96
C ASP A 105 9.66 8.08 15.55
N LEU A 106 9.65 6.76 15.40
CA LEU A 106 9.44 6.09 14.13
C LEU A 106 8.02 6.37 13.60
N VAL A 107 7.01 6.28 14.46
CA VAL A 107 5.61 6.61 14.13
C VAL A 107 5.50 8.06 13.69
N ALA A 108 6.03 9.01 14.46
CA ALA A 108 5.97 10.44 14.14
C ALA A 108 6.66 10.76 12.78
N ARG A 109 7.80 10.14 12.51
CA ARG A 109 8.52 10.31 11.23
C ARG A 109 7.72 9.70 10.06
N PHE A 110 7.09 8.56 10.25
CA PHE A 110 6.20 7.96 9.23
C PHE A 110 5.03 8.91 8.95
N GLU A 111 4.35 9.40 9.99
CA GLU A 111 3.22 10.32 9.88
C GLU A 111 3.58 11.63 9.18
N ALA A 112 4.74 12.20 9.51
CA ALA A 112 5.21 13.44 8.88
C ALA A 112 5.37 13.31 7.35
N ARG A 113 5.61 12.10 6.85
CA ARG A 113 5.77 11.79 5.42
C ARG A 113 4.50 11.22 4.77
N TYR A 114 3.51 10.86 5.58
CA TYR A 114 2.33 10.15 5.11
C TYR A 114 1.44 10.99 4.19
N ALA A 115 0.86 10.33 3.18
CA ALA A 115 -0.22 10.86 2.35
C ALA A 115 -1.23 9.76 2.02
N ASN A 116 -2.51 10.10 2.05
CA ASN A 116 -3.62 9.20 1.79
C ASN A 116 -4.00 9.25 0.30
N ALA A 117 -3.74 8.17 -0.44
CA ALA A 117 -4.02 8.07 -1.87
C ALA A 117 -5.52 8.16 -2.19
N ARG A 118 -6.36 7.53 -1.36
CA ARG A 118 -7.81 7.57 -1.53
C ARG A 118 -8.33 9.00 -1.45
N ALA A 119 -7.86 9.80 -0.50
CA ALA A 119 -8.28 11.20 -0.38
C ALA A 119 -7.87 12.04 -1.61
N VAL A 120 -6.72 11.76 -2.21
CA VAL A 120 -6.27 12.37 -3.47
C VAL A 120 -7.20 11.95 -4.63
N ALA A 121 -7.49 10.66 -4.74
CA ALA A 121 -8.34 10.11 -5.78
C ALA A 121 -9.80 10.60 -5.67
N GLU A 122 -10.36 10.68 -4.46
CA GLU A 122 -11.70 11.24 -4.20
C GLU A 122 -11.78 12.70 -4.61
N ARG A 123 -10.77 13.52 -4.25
CA ARG A 123 -10.70 14.92 -4.65
C ARG A 123 -10.65 15.07 -6.17
N TRP A 124 -9.82 14.28 -6.84
CA TRP A 124 -9.70 14.25 -8.31
C TRP A 124 -11.04 13.91 -8.96
N ARG A 125 -11.67 12.82 -8.54
CA ARG A 125 -12.97 12.40 -9.05
C ARG A 125 -14.03 13.49 -8.86
N ASN A 126 -14.14 14.03 -7.63
CA ASN A 126 -15.16 15.01 -7.32
C ASN A 126 -14.99 16.34 -8.09
N LYS A 127 -13.74 16.76 -8.33
CA LYS A 127 -13.44 18.00 -9.06
C LYS A 127 -13.65 17.88 -10.57
N LEU A 128 -13.29 16.74 -11.17
CA LEU A 128 -13.15 16.59 -12.61
C LEU A 128 -14.16 15.63 -13.26
N HIS A 129 -14.70 14.68 -12.50
CA HIS A 129 -15.54 13.60 -13.02
C HIS A 129 -16.97 13.58 -12.47
N GLY A 130 -17.39 14.63 -11.75
CA GLY A 130 -18.78 14.95 -11.32
C GLY A 130 -19.64 13.79 -10.81
N GLY A 131 -20.33 14.02 -9.81
CA GLY A 131 -21.26 13.46 -8.84
C GLY A 131 -22.14 12.25 -9.10
N ASP A 132 -22.41 11.79 -10.31
CA ASP A 132 -23.49 10.80 -10.55
C ASP A 132 -23.05 9.32 -10.56
N LYS A 133 -21.80 9.02 -10.24
CA LYS A 133 -21.34 7.62 -10.12
C LYS A 133 -21.30 7.20 -8.66
N PRO A 134 -21.66 5.93 -8.34
CA PRO A 134 -21.53 5.42 -7.00
C PRO A 134 -20.13 5.69 -6.48
N GLU A 135 -20.02 6.14 -5.23
CA GLU A 135 -18.73 6.51 -4.65
C GLU A 135 -17.77 5.30 -4.63
N PRO A 136 -16.77 5.25 -5.50
CA PRO A 136 -15.76 4.23 -5.39
C PRO A 136 -14.96 4.48 -4.11
N GLY A 137 -14.88 3.49 -3.26
CA GLY A 137 -14.13 3.56 -2.00
C GLY A 137 -12.88 2.70 -2.01
N ARG A 138 -12.83 1.69 -2.88
CA ARG A 138 -11.76 0.72 -2.99
C ARG A 138 -10.81 1.09 -4.12
N LEU A 139 -9.55 0.73 -3.99
CA LEU A 139 -8.55 0.94 -5.05
C LEU A 139 -9.01 0.34 -6.38
N ALA A 140 -9.58 -0.86 -6.36
CA ALA A 140 -10.09 -1.55 -7.54
C ALA A 140 -11.10 -0.71 -8.35
N ASP A 141 -11.96 0.07 -7.69
CA ASP A 141 -12.95 0.91 -8.36
C ASP A 141 -12.27 2.04 -9.16
N TYR A 142 -11.20 2.63 -8.59
CA TYR A 142 -10.41 3.65 -9.28
C TYR A 142 -9.53 3.08 -10.38
N LEU A 143 -9.00 1.85 -10.19
CA LEU A 143 -8.25 1.16 -11.23
C LEU A 143 -9.13 0.86 -12.45
N ALA A 144 -10.37 0.40 -12.22
CA ALA A 144 -11.35 0.22 -13.28
C ALA A 144 -11.67 1.53 -13.99
N LEU A 145 -11.85 2.63 -13.23
CA LEU A 145 -12.15 3.96 -13.77
C LEU A 145 -11.05 4.47 -14.73
N ILE A 146 -9.78 4.20 -14.42
CA ILE A 146 -8.65 4.62 -15.26
C ILE A 146 -8.23 3.58 -16.30
N GLY A 147 -8.97 2.47 -16.43
CA GLY A 147 -8.66 1.39 -17.38
C GLY A 147 -7.34 0.67 -17.07
N TYR A 148 -6.95 0.58 -15.78
CA TYR A 148 -5.75 -0.15 -15.37
C TYR A 148 -6.04 -1.66 -15.42
N PRO A 149 -5.27 -2.45 -16.20
CA PRO A 149 -5.48 -3.88 -16.28
C PRO A 149 -5.02 -4.54 -14.96
N VAL A 150 -5.96 -5.11 -14.21
CA VAL A 150 -5.67 -5.98 -13.07
C VAL A 150 -5.73 -7.42 -13.58
N PRO A 151 -4.65 -8.19 -13.55
CA PRO A 151 -4.68 -9.59 -13.92
C PRO A 151 -5.60 -10.39 -13.00
N ASP A 152 -6.19 -11.47 -13.51
CA ASP A 152 -7.11 -12.33 -12.73
C ASP A 152 -6.42 -12.89 -11.48
N GLU A 153 -5.13 -13.21 -11.56
CA GLU A 153 -4.31 -13.69 -10.46
C GLU A 153 -4.13 -12.65 -9.34
N ALA A 154 -4.23 -11.37 -9.68
CA ALA A 154 -4.19 -10.25 -8.75
C ALA A 154 -5.57 -9.73 -8.36
N ALA A 155 -6.64 -10.42 -8.78
CA ALA A 155 -8.00 -10.05 -8.39
C ALA A 155 -8.19 -10.21 -6.87
N PRO A 156 -8.89 -9.26 -6.22
CA PRO A 156 -9.08 -9.30 -4.78
C PRO A 156 -9.92 -10.51 -4.39
N GLY A 157 -9.24 -11.55 -3.91
CA GLY A 157 -9.85 -12.65 -3.20
C GLY A 157 -10.07 -12.29 -1.73
N SER A 158 -10.41 -13.27 -0.91
CA SER A 158 -10.44 -13.09 0.54
C SER A 158 -9.01 -13.17 1.10
N VAL A 159 -8.28 -12.03 1.07
CA VAL A 159 -6.91 -11.91 1.62
C VAL A 159 -6.84 -12.45 3.04
N GLY A 160 -7.75 -12.00 3.94
CA GLY A 160 -7.76 -12.43 5.33
C GLY A 160 -8.02 -13.93 5.49
N GLU A 161 -8.88 -14.54 4.67
CA GLU A 161 -9.13 -15.98 4.68
C GLU A 161 -7.89 -16.77 4.21
N THR A 162 -7.26 -16.31 3.14
CA THR A 162 -6.02 -16.90 2.64
C THR A 162 -4.95 -16.89 3.71
N ILE A 163 -4.69 -15.75 4.33
CA ILE A 163 -3.70 -15.61 5.40
C ILE A 163 -4.01 -16.55 6.57
N ARG A 164 -5.26 -16.60 7.02
CA ARG A 164 -5.69 -17.49 8.11
C ARG A 164 -5.44 -18.96 7.78
N LEU A 165 -5.78 -19.38 6.57
CA LEU A 165 -5.57 -20.76 6.11
C LEU A 165 -4.08 -21.13 6.08
N LEU A 166 -3.25 -20.24 5.54
CA LEU A 166 -1.81 -20.47 5.44
C LEU A 166 -1.15 -20.49 6.82
N ARG A 167 -1.47 -19.48 7.67
CA ARG A 167 -0.94 -19.38 9.04
C ARG A 167 -1.21 -20.65 9.84
N SER A 168 -2.45 -21.11 9.89
CA SER A 168 -2.84 -22.33 10.62
C SER A 168 -2.04 -23.57 10.20
N ARG A 169 -1.56 -23.62 8.96
CA ARG A 169 -0.74 -24.74 8.50
C ARG A 169 0.73 -24.57 8.86
N LEU A 170 1.27 -23.35 8.66
CA LEU A 170 2.68 -23.03 8.93
C LEU A 170 3.01 -23.11 10.41
N GLU A 171 2.12 -22.64 11.30
CA GLU A 171 2.28 -22.74 12.75
C GLU A 171 2.35 -24.21 13.25
N ARG A 172 1.75 -25.15 12.52
CA ARG A 172 1.87 -26.58 12.78
C ARG A 172 3.14 -27.21 12.19
N GLY A 173 4.04 -26.41 11.60
CA GLY A 173 5.26 -26.90 10.96
C GLY A 173 5.02 -27.71 9.69
N LEU A 174 3.83 -27.59 9.06
CA LEU A 174 3.48 -28.36 7.89
C LEU A 174 3.79 -27.55 6.61
N PRO A 175 4.38 -28.19 5.57
CA PRO A 175 4.60 -27.52 4.30
C PRO A 175 3.27 -27.19 3.62
N LEU A 176 3.23 -26.08 2.85
CA LEU A 176 2.06 -25.74 2.06
C LEU A 176 1.81 -26.79 0.96
N THR A 177 0.54 -27.10 0.72
CA THR A 177 0.13 -27.84 -0.47
C THR A 177 0.33 -26.98 -1.72
N PRO A 178 0.38 -27.58 -2.94
CA PRO A 178 0.48 -26.80 -4.19
C PRO A 178 -0.58 -25.69 -4.31
N GLY A 179 -1.85 -25.98 -4.04
CA GLY A 179 -2.90 -24.98 -4.09
C GLY A 179 -2.82 -23.91 -3.00
N GLN A 180 -2.19 -24.20 -1.84
CA GLN A 180 -1.89 -23.19 -0.83
C GLN A 180 -0.70 -22.31 -1.22
N ARG A 181 0.30 -22.87 -1.91
CA ARG A 181 1.41 -22.11 -2.49
C ARG A 181 0.89 -21.14 -3.55
N GLU A 182 0.03 -21.60 -4.45
CA GLU A 182 -0.62 -20.78 -5.45
C GLU A 182 -1.40 -19.60 -4.83
N ARG A 183 -2.14 -19.84 -3.74
CA ARG A 183 -2.82 -18.76 -2.99
C ARG A 183 -1.85 -17.74 -2.40
N TRP A 184 -0.69 -18.17 -1.94
CA TRP A 184 0.38 -17.27 -1.48
C TRP A 184 0.92 -16.43 -2.64
N ASP A 185 1.19 -17.04 -3.77
CA ASP A 185 1.71 -16.37 -4.95
C ASP A 185 0.69 -15.33 -5.48
N HIS A 186 -0.60 -15.65 -5.45
CA HIS A 186 -1.67 -14.70 -5.77
C HIS A 186 -1.73 -13.54 -4.77
N LEU A 187 -1.55 -13.77 -3.47
CA LEU A 187 -1.49 -12.72 -2.46
C LEU A 187 -0.30 -11.76 -2.70
N VAL A 188 0.86 -12.32 -3.01
CA VAL A 188 2.07 -11.55 -3.34
C VAL A 188 1.84 -10.71 -4.61
N GLU A 189 1.21 -11.29 -5.63
CA GLU A 189 0.89 -10.59 -6.88
C GLU A 189 -0.17 -9.49 -6.66
N HIS A 190 -1.20 -9.76 -5.85
CA HIS A 190 -2.21 -8.76 -5.45
C HIS A 190 -1.56 -7.53 -4.80
N ASN A 191 -0.76 -7.73 -3.77
CA ASN A 191 -0.03 -6.65 -3.08
C ASN A 191 0.87 -5.85 -4.05
N ARG A 192 1.51 -6.53 -4.99
CA ARG A 192 2.33 -5.89 -6.03
C ARG A 192 1.50 -4.97 -6.92
N HIS A 193 0.32 -5.45 -7.35
CA HIS A 193 -0.60 -4.69 -8.19
C HIS A 193 -1.24 -3.53 -7.44
N ASP A 194 -1.56 -3.69 -6.16
CA ASP A 194 -2.12 -2.61 -5.34
C ASP A 194 -1.11 -1.47 -5.19
N CYS A 195 0.14 -1.76 -4.87
CA CYS A 195 1.19 -0.74 -4.83
C CYS A 195 1.38 -0.02 -6.19
N ALA A 196 1.43 -0.76 -7.29
CA ALA A 196 1.65 -0.21 -8.63
C ALA A 196 0.42 0.56 -9.14
N GLY A 197 -0.76 0.02 -8.91
CA GLY A 197 -2.04 0.61 -9.27
C GLY A 197 -2.31 1.91 -8.51
N MET A 198 -2.09 1.92 -7.19
CA MET A 198 -2.18 3.11 -6.35
C MET A 198 -1.30 4.25 -6.90
N ARG A 199 -0.06 3.92 -7.25
CA ARG A 199 0.83 4.89 -7.91
C ARG A 199 0.23 5.42 -9.20
N ARG A 200 -0.35 4.56 -10.04
CA ARG A 200 -0.94 4.98 -11.31
C ARG A 200 -2.11 5.93 -11.11
N VAL A 201 -2.99 5.63 -10.16
CA VAL A 201 -4.11 6.52 -9.79
C VAL A 201 -3.59 7.87 -9.29
N CYS A 202 -2.65 7.89 -8.34
CA CYS A 202 -2.10 9.13 -7.80
C CYS A 202 -1.42 10.00 -8.85
N LEU A 203 -0.65 9.41 -9.77
CA LEU A 203 0.02 10.15 -10.84
C LEU A 203 -0.97 10.79 -11.80
N LEU A 204 -2.03 10.09 -12.17
CA LEU A 204 -3.07 10.65 -13.02
C LEU A 204 -3.83 11.76 -12.28
N ALA A 205 -4.33 11.44 -11.10
CA ALA A 205 -5.13 12.35 -10.30
C ALA A 205 -4.42 13.68 -10.00
N THR A 206 -3.15 13.62 -9.60
CA THR A 206 -2.39 14.83 -9.25
C THR A 206 -2.09 15.68 -10.48
N ARG A 207 -1.73 15.09 -11.62
CA ARG A 207 -1.48 15.81 -12.87
C ARG A 207 -2.72 16.52 -13.37
N GLU A 208 -3.86 15.84 -13.38
CA GLU A 208 -5.10 16.43 -13.86
C GLU A 208 -5.63 17.52 -12.89
N LEU A 209 -5.46 17.32 -11.58
CA LEU A 209 -5.80 18.35 -10.59
C LEU A 209 -4.95 19.62 -10.72
N GLU A 210 -3.66 19.48 -11.01
CA GLU A 210 -2.77 20.62 -11.25
C GLU A 210 -3.06 21.32 -12.58
N ALA A 211 -3.42 20.58 -13.63
CA ALA A 211 -3.80 21.14 -14.92
C ALA A 211 -5.13 21.90 -14.88
N ALA A 212 -6.01 21.56 -13.94
CA ALA A 212 -7.33 22.19 -13.78
C ALA A 212 -7.33 23.38 -12.80
N GLY A 213 -6.18 23.84 -12.33
CA GLY A 213 -5.99 25.05 -11.54
C GLY A 213 -6.19 24.94 -10.09
#